data_0292ea57f869244d1dc49a606fdebf70
#
_entry.id   0292ea57f869244d1dc49a606fdebf70
#
_cell.length_a   1.000
_cell.length_b   1.000
_cell.length_c   1.000
_cell.angle_alpha   90.00
_cell.angle_beta   90.00
_cell.angle_gamma   90.00
#
_symmetry.space_group_name_H-M   'P 1'
#
loop_
_entity.id
_entity.type
_entity.pdbx_description
1 polymer ?
#
loop_
_entity_poly.entity_id
_entity_poly.type
_entity_poly.pdbx_seq_one_letter_code
_entity_poly.pdbx_strand_id
1 'polypeptide(L)'
;IANCSVMKRLIKEASEYLLSRGIRFPQREAEDIMMDLLEVSSRGALHDIKLSSGERVSYWERVQKRGNRCPTAYIHGKVHFLGIELQVSPEVLIPRQETEIFVEKIIGYLQTHKEKKIFYDVCCGSGCIGLSVKKHCPHVHVVLSDICSQALAVAKSNAKRNDLIVDFLCGDLFEPFRIPADAFVCNPPYLSYKEFFKVDPEVR
;
A
#
# COMPACT_ATOMS: atom_id res chain seq x y z
N ILE A 1 19.96 12.91 28.00
CA ILE A 1 19.72 11.64 28.75
C ILE A 1 18.23 11.47 29.09
N ALA A 2 17.51 12.50 29.58
CA ALA A 2 16.10 12.41 29.94
C ALA A 2 15.16 12.02 28.77
N ASN A 3 15.38 12.52 27.56
CA ASN A 3 14.52 12.26 26.40
C ASN A 3 14.61 10.83 25.86
N CYS A 4 15.82 10.24 25.86
CA CYS A 4 16.03 8.85 25.44
C CYS A 4 15.26 7.88 26.36
N SER A 5 15.10 8.21 27.65
CA SER A 5 14.33 7.38 28.59
C SER A 5 12.82 7.44 28.33
N VAL A 6 12.27 8.60 27.96
CA VAL A 6 10.83 8.78 27.66
C VAL A 6 10.44 8.03 26.39
N MET A 7 11.20 8.18 25.30
CA MET A 7 10.97 7.48 24.03
C MET A 7 10.99 5.96 24.22
N LYS A 8 12.06 5.45 24.86
CA LYS A 8 12.19 4.02 25.14
C LYS A 8 11.04 3.48 25.99
N ARG A 9 10.62 4.23 27.01
CA ARG A 9 9.48 3.85 27.84
C ARG A 9 8.19 3.76 27.05
N LEU A 10 7.93 4.75 26.20
CA LEU A 10 6.71 4.79 25.38
C LEU A 10 6.66 3.63 24.39
N ILE A 11 7.76 3.32 23.71
CA ILE A 11 7.86 2.17 22.78
C ILE A 11 7.70 0.86 23.55
N LYS A 12 8.27 0.73 24.76
CA LYS A 12 8.10 -0.46 25.60
C LYS A 12 6.65 -0.68 26.01
N GLU A 13 5.97 0.37 26.50
CA GLU A 13 4.55 0.32 26.88
C GLU A 13 3.68 -0.08 25.67
N ALA A 14 3.95 0.49 24.48
CA ALA A 14 3.28 0.13 23.24
C ALA A 14 3.53 -1.33 22.84
N SER A 15 4.77 -1.80 22.97
CA SER A 15 5.14 -3.18 22.70
C SER A 15 4.41 -4.17 23.63
N GLU A 16 4.33 -3.86 24.93
CA GLU A 16 3.60 -4.66 25.91
C GLU A 16 2.09 -4.71 25.59
N TYR A 17 1.51 -3.58 25.21
CA TYR A 17 0.11 -3.53 24.74
C TYR A 17 -0.09 -4.38 23.48
N LEU A 18 0.73 -4.23 22.44
CA LEU A 18 0.62 -5.00 21.21
C LEU A 18 0.81 -6.50 21.46
N LEU A 19 1.71 -6.89 22.37
CA LEU A 19 1.90 -8.27 22.79
C LEU A 19 0.61 -8.84 23.43
N SER A 20 -0.04 -8.08 24.32
CA SER A 20 -1.31 -8.46 24.94
C SER A 20 -2.44 -8.66 23.94
N ARG A 21 -2.34 -8.02 22.76
CA ARG A 21 -3.28 -8.15 21.63
C ARG A 21 -2.89 -9.26 20.65
N GLY A 22 -1.84 -10.04 20.96
CA GLY A 22 -1.36 -11.14 20.14
C GLY A 22 -0.67 -10.72 18.84
N ILE A 23 -0.09 -9.52 18.78
CA ILE A 23 0.74 -9.09 17.65
C ILE A 23 2.07 -9.83 17.68
N ARG A 24 2.48 -10.41 16.55
CA ARG A 24 3.60 -11.35 16.47
C ARG A 24 4.98 -10.72 16.75
N PHE A 25 5.20 -9.48 16.30
CA PHE A 25 6.47 -8.75 16.46
C PHE A 25 6.25 -7.39 17.13
N PRO A 26 5.79 -7.37 18.40
CA PRO A 26 5.21 -6.18 19.02
C PRO A 26 6.20 -5.03 19.16
N GLN A 27 7.47 -5.30 19.49
CA GLN A 27 8.49 -4.25 19.61
C GLN A 27 8.80 -3.62 18.27
N ARG A 28 9.00 -4.45 17.23
CA ARG A 28 9.29 -3.96 15.88
C ARG A 28 8.14 -3.10 15.36
N GLU A 29 6.91 -3.56 15.53
CA GLU A 29 5.71 -2.82 15.11
C GLU A 29 5.56 -1.49 15.87
N ALA A 30 5.82 -1.47 17.17
CA ALA A 30 5.80 -0.23 17.97
C ALA A 30 6.87 0.78 17.49
N GLU A 31 8.07 0.29 17.18
CA GLU A 31 9.14 1.13 16.62
C GLU A 31 8.80 1.64 15.22
N ASP A 32 8.30 0.78 14.33
CA ASP A 32 7.94 1.13 12.95
C ASP A 32 6.80 2.17 12.92
N ILE A 33 5.79 2.05 13.79
CA ILE A 33 4.72 3.06 13.94
C ILE A 33 5.29 4.41 14.41
N MET A 34 6.26 4.40 15.33
CA MET A 34 6.90 5.62 15.81
C MET A 34 7.75 6.25 14.71
N MET A 35 8.53 5.45 13.98
CA MET A 35 9.36 5.91 12.88
C MET A 35 8.53 6.57 11.78
N ASP A 36 7.40 5.97 11.41
CA ASP A 36 6.49 6.54 10.42
C ASP A 36 5.86 7.86 10.91
N LEU A 37 5.42 7.90 12.17
CA LEU A 37 4.85 9.13 12.75
C LEU A 37 5.84 10.30 12.71
N LEU A 38 7.12 10.04 12.94
CA LEU A 38 8.18 11.04 13.01
C LEU A 38 8.94 11.22 11.69
N GLU A 39 8.55 10.50 10.64
CA GLU A 39 9.15 10.53 9.31
C GLU A 39 10.68 10.27 9.34
N VAL A 40 11.12 9.33 10.19
CA VAL A 40 12.54 8.95 10.31
C VAL A 40 12.81 7.60 9.66
N SER A 41 13.98 7.47 9.03
CA SER A 41 14.36 6.28 8.26
C SER A 41 15.14 5.24 9.09
N SER A 42 15.53 5.56 10.33
CA SER A 42 16.29 4.63 11.17
C SER A 42 15.88 4.67 12.63
N ARG A 43 15.97 3.51 13.30
CA ARG A 43 15.69 3.40 14.74
C ARG A 43 16.64 4.23 15.58
N GLY A 44 17.87 4.41 15.13
CA GLY A 44 18.86 5.25 15.81
C GLY A 44 18.41 6.71 15.94
N ALA A 45 17.72 7.23 14.92
CA ALA A 45 17.23 8.60 14.92
C ALA A 45 16.15 8.87 15.99
N LEU A 46 15.45 7.85 16.48
CA LEU A 46 14.43 7.99 17.52
C LEU A 46 15.00 8.48 18.86
N HIS A 47 16.29 8.26 19.13
CA HIS A 47 16.88 8.54 20.46
C HIS A 47 16.97 10.03 20.80
N ASP A 48 17.09 10.90 19.80
CA ASP A 48 17.36 12.33 19.98
C ASP A 48 16.12 13.22 19.82
N ILE A 49 14.95 12.60 19.47
CA ILE A 49 13.73 13.34 19.19
C ILE A 49 12.91 13.54 20.47
N LYS A 50 12.45 14.79 20.67
CA LYS A 50 11.48 15.13 21.71
C LYS A 50 10.09 15.06 21.14
N LEU A 51 9.24 14.23 21.73
CA LEU A 51 7.83 14.16 21.37
C LEU A 51 7.03 15.27 22.01
N SER A 52 6.23 15.96 21.23
CA SER A 52 5.14 16.80 21.69
C SER A 52 4.02 15.96 22.31
N SER A 53 3.13 16.61 23.06
CA SER A 53 1.92 15.94 23.59
C SER A 53 1.01 15.44 22.48
N GLY A 54 0.88 16.19 21.38
CA GLY A 54 0.10 15.77 20.20
C GLY A 54 0.64 14.52 19.53
N GLU A 55 1.96 14.45 19.32
CA GLU A 55 2.60 13.25 18.73
C GLU A 55 2.44 12.01 19.62
N ARG A 56 2.48 12.17 20.95
CA ARG A 56 2.21 11.04 21.86
C ARG A 56 0.78 10.52 21.74
N VAL A 57 -0.20 11.39 21.63
CA VAL A 57 -1.60 11.01 21.42
C VAL A 57 -1.74 10.29 20.07
N SER A 58 -1.22 10.88 18.99
CA SER A 58 -1.27 10.28 17.65
C SER A 58 -0.57 8.91 17.59
N TYR A 59 0.56 8.77 18.30
CA TYR A 59 1.25 7.49 18.41
C TYR A 59 0.35 6.42 19.04
N TRP A 60 -0.28 6.72 20.17
CA TRP A 60 -1.14 5.77 20.86
C TRP A 60 -2.40 5.42 20.06
N GLU A 61 -2.99 6.36 19.34
CA GLU A 61 -4.09 6.09 18.41
C GLU A 61 -3.69 5.07 17.32
N ARG A 62 -2.49 5.23 16.75
CA ARG A 62 -1.94 4.29 15.76
C ARG A 62 -1.64 2.92 16.38
N VAL A 63 -1.06 2.88 17.57
CA VAL A 63 -0.79 1.64 18.32
C VAL A 63 -2.10 0.90 18.64
N GLN A 64 -3.14 1.63 19.06
CA GLN A 64 -4.46 1.04 19.32
C GLN A 64 -5.11 0.47 18.05
N LYS A 65 -5.04 1.19 16.93
CA LYS A 65 -5.48 0.68 15.62
C LYS A 65 -4.76 -0.65 15.29
N ARG A 66 -3.44 -0.70 15.49
CA ARG A 66 -2.67 -1.93 15.26
C ARG A 66 -3.08 -3.06 16.21
N GLY A 67 -3.26 -2.76 17.50
CA GLY A 67 -3.77 -3.71 18.48
C GLY A 67 -5.16 -4.26 18.15
N ASN A 68 -5.97 -3.51 17.41
CA ASN A 68 -7.26 -3.94 16.86
C ASN A 68 -7.12 -4.61 15.48
N ARG A 69 -5.91 -5.09 15.13
CA ARG A 69 -5.61 -5.84 13.90
C ARG A 69 -5.68 -5.02 12.60
N CYS A 70 -5.72 -3.69 12.68
CA CYS A 70 -5.56 -2.87 11.49
C CYS A 70 -4.17 -3.10 10.89
N PRO A 71 -4.03 -3.42 9.59
CA PRO A 71 -2.74 -3.56 8.93
C PRO A 71 -1.88 -2.30 9.07
N THR A 72 -0.58 -2.48 9.31
CA THR A 72 0.35 -1.36 9.49
C THR A 72 0.38 -0.44 8.28
N ALA A 73 0.25 -0.98 7.07
CA ALA A 73 0.16 -0.20 5.84
C ALA A 73 -1.03 0.77 5.83
N TYR A 74 -2.20 0.38 6.36
CA TYR A 74 -3.35 1.30 6.47
C TYR A 74 -3.18 2.32 7.59
N ILE A 75 -2.41 2.00 8.63
CA ILE A 75 -2.06 2.96 9.69
C ILE A 75 -1.12 4.04 9.16
N HIS A 76 -0.13 3.65 8.35
CA HIS A 76 0.78 4.55 7.67
C HIS A 76 0.11 5.29 6.50
N GLY A 77 -0.94 4.69 5.91
CA GLY A 77 -1.66 5.24 4.76
C GLY A 77 -0.89 5.16 3.44
N LYS A 78 0.29 4.54 3.43
CA LYS A 78 1.16 4.44 2.25
C LYS A 78 2.02 3.19 2.25
N VAL A 79 2.42 2.79 1.03
CA VAL A 79 3.41 1.72 0.79
C VAL A 79 4.29 2.09 -0.40
N HIS A 80 5.48 1.49 -0.49
CA HIS A 80 6.33 1.58 -1.68
C HIS A 80 6.15 0.32 -2.53
N PHE A 81 6.10 0.51 -3.84
CA PHE A 81 5.94 -0.57 -4.80
C PHE A 81 6.68 -0.22 -6.09
N LEU A 82 7.70 -1.00 -6.48
CA LEU A 82 8.53 -0.78 -7.69
C LEU A 82 8.93 0.69 -7.92
N GLY A 83 9.41 1.34 -6.87
CA GLY A 83 9.93 2.71 -6.94
C GLY A 83 8.87 3.82 -7.00
N ILE A 84 7.58 3.51 -6.77
CA ILE A 84 6.52 4.49 -6.57
C ILE A 84 6.00 4.43 -5.14
N GLU A 85 5.61 5.59 -4.59
CA GLU A 85 4.88 5.65 -3.32
C GLU A 85 3.37 5.64 -3.61
N LEU A 86 2.68 4.67 -3.03
CA LEU A 86 1.25 4.48 -3.19
C LEU A 86 0.52 4.77 -1.89
N GLN A 87 -0.49 5.60 -1.94
CA GLN A 87 -1.49 5.72 -0.90
C GLN A 87 -2.33 4.44 -0.86
N VAL A 88 -2.59 3.94 0.34
CA VAL A 88 -3.47 2.78 0.57
C VAL A 88 -4.46 3.08 1.69
N SER A 89 -5.63 2.48 1.57
CA SER A 89 -6.74 2.60 2.53
C SER A 89 -7.57 1.32 2.50
N PRO A 90 -8.52 1.11 3.40
CA PRO A 90 -9.35 -0.10 3.41
C PRO A 90 -10.13 -0.37 2.12
N GLU A 91 -10.25 0.62 1.23
CA GLU A 91 -10.92 0.48 -0.07
C GLU A 91 -10.10 -0.29 -1.11
N VAL A 92 -8.80 -0.51 -0.86
CA VAL A 92 -7.91 -1.18 -1.80
C VAL A 92 -7.06 -2.25 -1.12
N LEU A 93 -6.78 -3.33 -1.83
CA LEU A 93 -5.83 -4.33 -1.35
C LEU A 93 -4.42 -3.70 -1.21
N ILE A 94 -3.77 -3.99 -0.09
CA ILE A 94 -2.36 -3.63 0.11
C ILE A 94 -1.51 -4.39 -0.92
N PRO A 95 -0.74 -3.69 -1.77
CA PRO A 95 0.15 -4.33 -2.72
C PRO A 95 1.07 -5.37 -2.07
N ARG A 96 1.17 -6.55 -2.66
CA ARG A 96 1.99 -7.66 -2.15
C ARG A 96 3.36 -7.67 -2.83
N GLN A 97 4.40 -8.08 -2.11
CA GLN A 97 5.77 -8.18 -2.66
C GLN A 97 5.87 -9.17 -3.82
N GLU A 98 5.11 -10.28 -3.76
CA GLU A 98 5.06 -11.26 -4.84
C GLU A 98 4.54 -10.66 -6.15
N THR A 99 3.69 -9.63 -6.04
CA THR A 99 3.17 -8.90 -7.20
C THR A 99 4.27 -8.08 -7.88
N GLU A 100 5.27 -7.57 -7.15
CA GLU A 100 6.40 -6.86 -7.74
C GLU A 100 7.16 -7.74 -8.75
N ILE A 101 7.46 -8.98 -8.39
CA ILE A 101 8.16 -9.94 -9.25
C ILE A 101 7.38 -10.19 -10.56
N PHE A 102 6.07 -10.26 -10.46
CA PHE A 102 5.21 -10.43 -11.63
C PHE A 102 5.21 -9.19 -12.52
N VAL A 103 5.10 -8.00 -11.91
CA VAL A 103 5.08 -6.71 -12.64
C VAL A 103 6.43 -6.43 -13.30
N GLU A 104 7.55 -6.79 -12.70
CA GLU A 104 8.88 -6.68 -13.33
C GLU A 104 8.96 -7.50 -14.64
N LYS A 105 8.35 -8.69 -14.69
CA LYS A 105 8.28 -9.48 -15.92
C LYS A 105 7.42 -8.80 -16.99
N ILE A 106 6.29 -8.19 -16.60
CA ILE A 106 5.45 -7.41 -17.53
C ILE A 106 6.24 -6.24 -18.09
N ILE A 107 6.92 -5.48 -17.23
CA ILE A 107 7.75 -4.34 -17.63
C ILE A 107 8.84 -4.79 -18.61
N GLY A 108 9.58 -5.85 -18.30
CA GLY A 108 10.60 -6.41 -19.18
C GLY A 108 10.05 -6.82 -20.55
N TYR A 109 8.88 -7.44 -20.58
CA TYR A 109 8.19 -7.78 -21.82
C TYR A 109 7.84 -6.53 -22.65
N LEU A 110 7.21 -5.52 -22.03
CA LEU A 110 6.79 -4.29 -22.71
C LEU A 110 7.99 -3.44 -23.18
N GLN A 111 9.10 -3.48 -22.47
CA GLN A 111 10.33 -2.79 -22.87
C GLN A 111 10.99 -3.40 -24.11
N THR A 112 10.85 -4.70 -24.28
CA THR A 112 11.39 -5.43 -25.44
C THR A 112 10.43 -5.43 -26.64
N HIS A 113 9.13 -5.29 -26.41
CA HIS A 113 8.06 -5.28 -27.42
C HIS A 113 7.45 -3.90 -27.58
N LYS A 114 8.25 -2.94 -28.07
CA LYS A 114 7.85 -1.52 -28.15
C LYS A 114 6.71 -1.23 -29.14
N GLU A 115 6.32 -2.20 -29.96
CA GLU A 115 5.11 -2.15 -30.77
C GLU A 115 3.83 -2.24 -29.94
N LYS A 116 3.90 -2.82 -28.71
CA LYS A 116 2.79 -2.85 -27.76
C LYS A 116 2.53 -1.47 -27.19
N LYS A 117 1.34 -0.93 -27.46
CA LYS A 117 0.99 0.47 -27.15
C LYS A 117 -0.05 0.61 -26.07
N ILE A 118 -0.95 -0.38 -25.91
CA ILE A 118 -2.11 -0.30 -25.02
C ILE A 118 -2.03 -1.42 -24.01
N PHE A 119 -2.02 -1.04 -22.72
CA PHE A 119 -2.00 -1.94 -21.58
C PHE A 119 -3.18 -1.67 -20.66
N TYR A 120 -3.91 -2.72 -20.28
CA TYR A 120 -5.02 -2.65 -19.34
C TYR A 120 -4.66 -3.28 -17.99
N ASP A 121 -4.90 -2.52 -16.90
CA ASP A 121 -4.86 -3.01 -15.52
C ASP A 121 -6.31 -3.14 -15.02
N VAL A 122 -6.83 -4.37 -15.04
CA VAL A 122 -8.22 -4.69 -14.71
C VAL A 122 -8.30 -5.16 -13.27
N CYS A 123 -9.28 -4.65 -12.51
CA CYS A 123 -9.36 -4.77 -11.04
C CYS A 123 -8.14 -4.11 -10.38
N CYS A 124 -7.89 -2.86 -10.75
CA CYS A 124 -6.62 -2.17 -10.48
C CYS A 124 -6.39 -1.84 -8.99
N GLY A 125 -7.44 -1.79 -8.16
CA GLY A 125 -7.35 -1.44 -6.74
C GLY A 125 -6.60 -0.12 -6.53
N SER A 126 -5.44 -0.15 -5.89
CA SER A 126 -4.56 1.02 -5.67
C SER A 126 -3.89 1.54 -6.95
N GLY A 127 -3.99 0.80 -8.06
CA GLY A 127 -3.29 1.08 -9.31
C GLY A 127 -1.83 0.63 -9.33
N CYS A 128 -1.38 -0.17 -8.36
CA CYS A 128 0.04 -0.51 -8.19
C CYS A 128 0.66 -1.14 -9.45
N ILE A 129 -0.07 -1.96 -10.20
CA ILE A 129 0.44 -2.62 -11.40
C ILE A 129 0.50 -1.62 -12.56
N GLY A 130 -0.63 -1.04 -12.95
CA GLY A 130 -0.71 -0.13 -14.10
C GLY A 130 0.17 1.11 -13.95
N LEU A 131 0.24 1.69 -12.75
CA LEU A 131 1.08 2.86 -12.48
C LEU A 131 2.57 2.50 -12.54
N SER A 132 2.97 1.32 -12.06
CA SER A 132 4.35 0.86 -12.19
C SER A 132 4.71 0.59 -13.66
N VAL A 133 3.80 -0.02 -14.42
CA VAL A 133 3.98 -0.20 -15.87
C VAL A 133 4.15 1.17 -16.54
N LYS A 134 3.31 2.16 -16.24
CA LYS A 134 3.42 3.50 -16.82
C LYS A 134 4.73 4.18 -16.49
N LYS A 135 5.21 4.06 -15.26
CA LYS A 135 6.49 4.63 -14.83
C LYS A 135 7.67 4.06 -15.61
N HIS A 136 7.71 2.75 -15.77
CA HIS A 136 8.86 2.06 -16.39
C HIS A 136 8.74 1.90 -17.90
N CYS A 137 7.53 2.06 -18.46
CA CYS A 137 7.22 2.00 -19.90
C CYS A 137 6.43 3.25 -20.33
N PRO A 138 7.04 4.46 -20.35
CA PRO A 138 6.31 5.72 -20.62
C PRO A 138 5.62 5.74 -21.98
N HIS A 139 6.12 4.95 -22.95
CA HIS A 139 5.58 4.84 -24.31
C HIS A 139 4.24 4.09 -24.37
N VAL A 140 3.88 3.36 -23.30
CA VAL A 140 2.65 2.59 -23.24
C VAL A 140 1.51 3.47 -22.73
N HIS A 141 0.37 3.41 -23.42
CA HIS A 141 -0.89 3.96 -22.96
C HIS A 141 -1.53 3.00 -21.98
N VAL A 142 -1.62 3.39 -20.70
CA VAL A 142 -2.12 2.55 -19.62
C VAL A 142 -3.52 2.99 -19.24
N VAL A 143 -4.44 2.06 -19.18
CA VAL A 143 -5.82 2.25 -18.72
C VAL A 143 -6.07 1.36 -17.51
N LEU A 144 -6.45 1.96 -16.41
CA LEU A 144 -6.80 1.28 -15.17
C LEU A 144 -8.32 1.16 -15.05
N SER A 145 -8.82 -0.01 -14.67
CA SER A 145 -10.25 -0.18 -14.41
C SER A 145 -10.52 -0.89 -13.10
N ASP A 146 -11.61 -0.50 -12.47
CA ASP A 146 -12.15 -1.18 -11.28
C ASP A 146 -13.67 -0.99 -11.24
N ILE A 147 -14.37 -1.93 -10.64
CA ILE A 147 -15.81 -1.80 -10.40
C ILE A 147 -16.08 -0.86 -9.23
N CYS A 148 -15.13 -0.75 -8.28
CA CYS A 148 -15.22 0.08 -7.09
C CYS A 148 -14.74 1.50 -7.38
N SER A 149 -15.65 2.47 -7.35
CA SER A 149 -15.32 3.88 -7.56
C SER A 149 -14.39 4.46 -6.49
N GLN A 150 -14.45 3.94 -5.27
CA GLN A 150 -13.54 4.33 -4.17
C GLN A 150 -12.11 3.84 -4.45
N ALA A 151 -11.94 2.62 -4.94
CA ALA A 151 -10.64 2.11 -5.37
C ALA A 151 -10.05 2.97 -6.50
N LEU A 152 -10.87 3.33 -7.50
CA LEU A 152 -10.45 4.24 -8.57
C LEU A 152 -10.07 5.64 -8.05
N ALA A 153 -10.72 6.14 -7.02
CA ALA A 153 -10.34 7.41 -6.39
C ALA A 153 -8.92 7.32 -5.77
N VAL A 154 -8.62 6.20 -5.11
CA VAL A 154 -7.26 5.94 -4.58
C VAL A 154 -6.25 5.83 -5.72
N ALA A 155 -6.54 5.06 -6.77
CA ALA A 155 -5.66 4.91 -7.94
C ALA A 155 -5.40 6.26 -8.64
N LYS A 156 -6.40 7.11 -8.79
CA LYS A 156 -6.27 8.48 -9.33
C LYS A 156 -5.38 9.35 -8.46
N SER A 157 -5.54 9.29 -7.13
CA SER A 157 -4.66 10.00 -6.20
C SER A 157 -3.21 9.53 -6.34
N ASN A 158 -3.00 8.22 -6.48
CA ASN A 158 -1.67 7.62 -6.67
C ASN A 158 -1.03 8.03 -8.00
N ALA A 159 -1.79 8.06 -9.09
CA ALA A 159 -1.32 8.56 -10.38
C ALA A 159 -0.85 10.01 -10.27
N LYS A 160 -1.67 10.89 -9.66
CA LYS A 160 -1.34 12.30 -9.44
C LYS A 160 -0.09 12.47 -8.57
N ARG A 161 0.03 11.71 -7.47
CA ARG A 161 1.18 11.76 -6.54
C ARG A 161 2.50 11.41 -7.21
N ASN A 162 2.46 10.53 -8.20
CA ASN A 162 3.64 10.05 -8.93
C ASN A 162 3.82 10.72 -10.31
N ASP A 163 3.06 11.77 -10.63
CA ASP A 163 3.08 12.50 -11.91
C ASP A 163 2.90 11.58 -13.13
N LEU A 164 2.02 10.57 -13.02
CA LEU A 164 1.76 9.58 -14.05
C LEU A 164 0.43 9.89 -14.78
N ILE A 165 0.50 9.98 -16.10
CA ILE A 165 -0.67 10.21 -16.97
C ILE A 165 -1.18 8.85 -17.46
N VAL A 166 -2.38 8.47 -16.99
CA VAL A 166 -3.07 7.22 -17.31
C VAL A 166 -4.58 7.48 -17.38
N ASP A 167 -5.33 6.59 -18.03
CA ASP A 167 -6.78 6.67 -18.07
C ASP A 167 -7.43 5.75 -17.04
N PHE A 168 -8.67 6.08 -16.68
CA PHE A 168 -9.45 5.36 -15.69
C PHE A 168 -10.85 5.07 -16.19
N LEU A 169 -11.29 3.82 -16.07
CA LEU A 169 -12.63 3.37 -16.40
C LEU A 169 -13.29 2.71 -15.18
N CYS A 170 -14.56 3.00 -14.96
CA CYS A 170 -15.35 2.33 -13.93
C CYS A 170 -16.28 1.32 -14.60
N GLY A 171 -16.21 0.06 -14.17
CA GLY A 171 -17.08 -1.00 -14.70
C GLY A 171 -16.61 -2.40 -14.33
N ASP A 172 -17.41 -3.39 -14.66
CA ASP A 172 -17.12 -4.79 -14.35
C ASP A 172 -16.17 -5.38 -15.39
N LEU A 173 -15.04 -5.89 -14.91
CA LEU A 173 -14.00 -6.54 -15.71
C LEU A 173 -13.71 -5.80 -17.04
N PHE A 174 -14.04 -6.40 -18.16
CA PHE A 174 -13.76 -5.89 -19.50
C PHE A 174 -14.90 -5.05 -20.12
N GLU A 175 -16.05 -4.94 -19.46
CA GLU A 175 -17.22 -4.21 -20.00
C GLU A 175 -16.95 -2.74 -20.37
N PRO A 176 -16.15 -1.96 -19.61
CA PRO A 176 -15.95 -0.54 -19.92
C PRO A 176 -15.01 -0.30 -21.11
N PHE A 177 -14.25 -1.30 -21.55
CA PHE A 177 -13.27 -1.12 -22.63
C PHE A 177 -13.94 -1.18 -24.01
N ARG A 178 -13.48 -0.34 -24.94
CA ARG A 178 -14.06 -0.20 -26.28
C ARG A 178 -13.10 -0.58 -27.41
N ILE A 179 -11.82 -0.65 -27.10
CA ILE A 179 -10.76 -1.03 -28.06
C ILE A 179 -9.96 -2.18 -27.46
N PRO A 180 -9.39 -3.08 -28.28
CA PRO A 180 -8.55 -4.15 -27.79
C PRO A 180 -7.24 -3.61 -27.21
N ALA A 181 -6.76 -4.24 -26.12
CA ALA A 181 -5.41 -4.01 -25.62
C ALA A 181 -4.38 -4.89 -26.32
N ASP A 182 -3.14 -4.45 -26.35
CA ASP A 182 -1.99 -5.29 -26.75
C ASP A 182 -1.59 -6.26 -25.65
N ALA A 183 -1.78 -5.85 -24.39
CA ALA A 183 -1.60 -6.68 -23.22
C ALA A 183 -2.51 -6.22 -22.09
N PHE A 184 -2.84 -7.12 -21.18
CA PHE A 184 -3.61 -6.78 -19.98
C PHE A 184 -3.14 -7.61 -18.79
N VAL A 185 -3.44 -7.12 -17.59
CA VAL A 185 -3.37 -7.84 -16.33
C VAL A 185 -4.72 -7.77 -15.65
N CYS A 186 -5.07 -8.83 -14.93
CA CYS A 186 -6.25 -8.87 -14.09
C CYS A 186 -5.91 -9.60 -12.79
N ASN A 187 -6.03 -8.90 -11.66
CA ASN A 187 -5.89 -9.48 -10.32
C ASN A 187 -7.21 -9.36 -9.56
N PRO A 188 -8.22 -10.15 -9.92
CA PRO A 188 -9.55 -10.06 -9.34
C PRO A 188 -9.58 -10.65 -7.93
N PRO A 189 -10.61 -10.35 -7.11
CA PRO A 189 -10.83 -11.04 -5.86
C PRO A 189 -11.12 -12.52 -6.13
N TYR A 190 -10.28 -13.41 -5.60
CA TYR A 190 -10.34 -14.86 -5.83
C TYR A 190 -10.73 -15.68 -4.60
N LEU A 191 -10.86 -15.03 -3.43
CA LEU A 191 -11.31 -15.71 -2.22
C LEU A 191 -12.83 -15.86 -2.25
N SER A 192 -13.30 -17.08 -2.08
CA SER A 192 -14.73 -17.32 -1.83
C SER A 192 -15.13 -16.75 -0.48
N TYR A 193 -16.43 -16.48 -0.29
CA TYR A 193 -16.98 -16.00 0.98
C TYR A 193 -16.56 -16.90 2.18
N LYS A 194 -16.49 -18.21 1.98
CA LYS A 194 -16.06 -19.16 3.02
C LYS A 194 -14.56 -19.07 3.35
N GLU A 195 -13.74 -18.78 2.35
CA GLU A 195 -12.29 -18.63 2.51
C GLU A 195 -11.93 -17.30 3.15
N PHE A 196 -12.67 -16.24 2.82
CA PHE A 196 -12.50 -14.91 3.39
C PHE A 196 -12.51 -14.91 4.94
N PHE A 197 -13.39 -15.71 5.55
CA PHE A 197 -13.46 -15.82 7.02
C PHE A 197 -12.36 -16.68 7.64
N LYS A 198 -11.58 -17.41 6.84
CA LYS A 198 -10.46 -18.24 7.33
C LYS A 198 -9.11 -17.55 7.29
N VAL A 199 -9.00 -16.45 6.56
CA VAL A 199 -7.75 -15.67 6.50
C VAL A 199 -7.58 -14.82 7.76
N ASP A 200 -6.33 -14.42 8.03
CA ASP A 200 -6.03 -13.56 9.17
C ASP A 200 -6.83 -12.26 9.13
N PRO A 201 -7.19 -11.69 10.30
CA PRO A 201 -7.95 -10.44 10.37
C PRO A 201 -7.33 -9.29 9.57
N GLU A 202 -6.03 -9.28 9.42
CA GLU A 202 -5.28 -8.30 8.65
C GLU A 202 -5.41 -8.46 7.12
N VAL A 203 -6.04 -9.55 6.64
CA VAL A 203 -6.24 -9.85 5.20
C VAL A 203 -7.69 -9.63 4.78
N ARG A 204 -8.60 -9.48 5.74
CA ARG A 204 -10.05 -9.34 5.53
C ARG A 204 -10.48 -7.95 5.07
#